data_d51901528ab0c5bcd939d70fcf7db64d
#
_entry.id   d51901528ab0c5bcd939d70fcf7db64d
#
_cell.length_a   1.000
_cell.length_b   1.000
_cell.length_c   1.000
_cell.angle_alpha   90.00
_cell.angle_beta   90.00
_cell.angle_gamma   90.00
#
_symmetry.space_group_name_H-M   'P 1'
#
loop_
_entity.id
_entity.type
_entity.pdbx_description
1 polymer ?
#
loop_
_entity_poly.entity_id
_entity_poly.type
_entity_poly.pdbx_seq_one_letter_code
_entity_poly.pdbx_strand_id
1 'polypeptide(L)'
;MSVLYPDASRVEDAADTDIPVLYLLHGMNGNHHSWLKRTNVERILRNTNLIVVLPNTNNGFYTDTQYGYNYYTAIAEELPETLSRFFPNMTKKREKTFIAGLSMGGYGSMLLALKTNRFSHAASFSGALSFHDRDLENNDLEQPSFWKGIFGEIEDWTTSPYSLETAAKKFSDKKTKLWIWCGEQDFLYEANNFEVKELEKLGLDVTYTHSPGKHEWFYWERELEHFLQTLPIDFELEERLK
;
A
#
# COMPACT_ATOMS: atom_id res chain seq x y z
N MET A 1 10.39 -5.56 10.39
CA MET A 1 9.80 -4.24 10.08
C MET A 1 10.72 -3.11 10.50
N SER A 2 10.55 -1.91 9.91
CA SER A 2 11.08 -0.64 10.42
C SER A 2 9.92 0.25 10.85
N VAL A 3 10.17 1.17 11.78
CA VAL A 3 9.19 2.17 12.19
C VAL A 3 9.88 3.53 12.24
N LEU A 4 9.31 4.52 11.55
CA LEU A 4 9.66 5.92 11.73
C LEU A 4 8.71 6.49 12.78
N TYR A 5 9.27 7.10 13.80
CA TYR A 5 8.52 7.76 14.84
C TYR A 5 8.75 9.28 14.76
N PRO A 6 7.72 10.12 14.95
CA PRO A 6 7.87 11.57 14.87
C PRO A 6 8.99 12.10 15.77
N ASP A 7 9.78 13.04 15.28
CA ASP A 7 10.76 13.76 16.08
C ASP A 7 10.07 14.89 16.83
N ALA A 8 9.79 14.68 18.11
CA ALA A 8 9.11 15.66 18.96
C ALA A 8 9.85 17.03 19.04
N SER A 9 11.14 17.08 18.72
CA SER A 9 11.89 18.34 18.68
C SER A 9 11.60 19.19 17.43
N ARG A 10 10.95 18.61 16.42
CA ARG A 10 10.66 19.24 15.13
C ARG A 10 9.19 19.47 14.85
N VAL A 11 8.34 18.73 15.53
CA VAL A 11 6.88 18.85 15.38
C VAL A 11 6.36 19.75 16.48
N GLU A 12 6.05 21.01 16.14
CA GLU A 12 5.42 21.96 17.07
C GLU A 12 4.03 21.45 17.44
N ASP A 13 3.67 21.49 18.73
CA ASP A 13 2.37 21.03 19.26
C ASP A 13 2.02 19.58 18.93
N ALA A 14 3.02 18.71 18.73
CA ALA A 14 2.78 17.28 18.51
C ALA A 14 1.90 16.72 19.64
N ALA A 15 0.74 16.19 19.25
CA ALA A 15 -0.08 15.45 20.18
C ALA A 15 0.70 14.22 20.66
N ASP A 16 0.93 14.11 21.96
CA ASP A 16 1.63 12.97 22.58
C ASP A 16 0.80 11.68 22.53
N THR A 17 -0.44 11.75 22.08
CA THR A 17 -1.38 10.64 22.03
C THR A 17 -2.18 10.67 20.73
N ASP A 18 -2.68 9.49 20.31
CA ASP A 18 -3.54 9.36 19.13
C ASP A 18 -2.82 9.81 17.83
N ILE A 19 -1.52 9.51 17.74
CA ILE A 19 -0.67 9.87 16.61
C ILE A 19 -1.12 9.08 15.38
N PRO A 20 -1.37 9.74 14.23
CA PRO A 20 -1.73 9.07 12.99
C PRO A 20 -0.68 8.03 12.56
N VAL A 21 -1.09 7.00 11.83
CA VAL A 21 -0.20 5.95 11.35
C VAL A 21 -0.38 5.66 9.86
N LEU A 22 0.74 5.56 9.16
CA LEU A 22 0.82 5.11 7.77
C LEU A 22 1.55 3.77 7.70
N TYR A 23 0.91 2.75 7.13
CA TYR A 23 1.56 1.52 6.73
C TYR A 23 2.11 1.71 5.31
N LEU A 24 3.43 1.62 5.13
CA LEU A 24 4.11 1.87 3.85
C LEU A 24 4.76 0.60 3.32
N LEU A 25 4.17 0.02 2.28
CA LEU A 25 4.43 -1.31 1.78
C LEU A 25 5.48 -1.31 0.65
N HIS A 26 6.42 -2.28 0.69
CA HIS A 26 7.45 -2.45 -0.35
C HIS A 26 6.95 -3.28 -1.54
N GLY A 27 7.65 -3.17 -2.68
CA GLY A 27 7.45 -3.99 -3.87
C GLY A 27 8.22 -5.31 -3.85
N MET A 28 8.08 -6.11 -4.92
CA MET A 28 8.88 -7.35 -5.10
C MET A 28 10.38 -7.07 -4.98
N ASN A 29 11.10 -8.05 -4.47
CA ASN A 29 12.54 -7.99 -4.22
C ASN A 29 12.97 -6.86 -3.25
N GLY A 30 11.99 -6.24 -2.60
CA GLY A 30 12.18 -5.25 -1.55
C GLY A 30 12.06 -5.84 -0.15
N ASN A 31 12.16 -4.95 0.82
CA ASN A 31 11.96 -5.24 2.24
C ASN A 31 11.63 -3.94 3.01
N HIS A 32 11.51 -4.04 4.32
CA HIS A 32 11.20 -2.91 5.21
C HIS A 32 12.19 -1.72 5.16
N HIS A 33 13.35 -1.86 4.52
CA HIS A 33 14.30 -0.76 4.31
C HIS A 33 14.20 -0.12 2.94
N SER A 34 13.39 -0.66 2.02
CA SER A 34 13.42 -0.22 0.62
C SER A 34 13.05 1.25 0.46
N TRP A 35 11.98 1.70 1.10
CA TRP A 35 11.58 3.10 1.10
C TRP A 35 12.64 4.01 1.72
N LEU A 36 13.23 3.62 2.86
CA LEU A 36 14.25 4.38 3.57
C LEU A 36 15.53 4.57 2.73
N LYS A 37 15.91 3.53 1.97
CA LYS A 37 17.16 3.55 1.19
C LYS A 37 17.02 4.15 -0.20
N ARG A 38 15.82 4.18 -0.75
CA ARG A 38 15.58 4.55 -2.16
C ARG A 38 14.87 5.88 -2.32
N THR A 39 14.39 6.46 -1.22
CA THR A 39 13.68 7.73 -1.20
C THR A 39 14.17 8.62 -0.07
N ASN A 40 13.67 9.86 -0.05
CA ASN A 40 13.90 10.81 1.02
C ASN A 40 12.75 10.81 2.05
N VAL A 41 12.06 9.70 2.26
CA VAL A 41 10.85 9.62 3.09
C VAL A 41 11.07 10.15 4.52
N GLU A 42 12.23 9.88 5.14
CA GLU A 42 12.54 10.42 6.46
C GLU A 42 12.62 11.96 6.46
N ARG A 43 13.23 12.54 5.43
CA ARG A 43 13.30 14.00 5.27
C ARG A 43 11.95 14.60 4.94
N ILE A 44 11.17 13.94 4.06
CA ILE A 44 9.83 14.38 3.67
C ILE A 44 8.92 14.50 4.89
N LEU A 45 9.02 13.56 5.83
CA LEU A 45 8.16 13.44 7.01
C LEU A 45 8.73 14.08 8.29
N ARG A 46 9.92 14.69 8.24
CA ARG A 46 10.63 15.16 9.43
C ARG A 46 9.85 16.13 10.32
N ASN A 47 8.93 16.90 9.74
CA ASN A 47 8.12 17.88 10.45
C ASN A 47 6.65 17.42 10.62
N THR A 48 6.36 16.16 10.34
CA THR A 48 5.00 15.62 10.34
C THR A 48 4.78 14.70 11.54
N ASN A 49 3.71 14.92 12.29
CA ASN A 49 3.30 14.05 13.39
C ASN A 49 2.64 12.78 12.85
N LEU A 50 3.43 11.85 12.33
CA LEU A 50 2.99 10.61 11.69
C LEU A 50 3.94 9.46 12.03
N ILE A 51 3.40 8.38 12.57
CA ILE A 51 4.14 7.11 12.68
C ILE A 51 4.09 6.42 11.33
N VAL A 52 5.24 5.98 10.79
CA VAL A 52 5.29 5.17 9.56
C VAL A 52 5.77 3.77 9.87
N VAL A 53 4.97 2.78 9.54
CA VAL A 53 5.26 1.36 9.73
C VAL A 53 5.61 0.73 8.39
N LEU A 54 6.81 0.18 8.28
CA LEU A 54 7.32 -0.47 7.07
C LEU A 54 7.46 -1.98 7.36
N PRO A 55 6.44 -2.78 7.06
CA PRO A 55 6.50 -4.23 7.27
C PRO A 55 7.35 -4.93 6.20
N ASN A 56 7.60 -6.21 6.39
CA ASN A 56 8.26 -7.06 5.39
C ASN A 56 7.46 -8.34 5.15
N THR A 57 7.22 -8.66 3.89
CA THR A 57 6.51 -9.87 3.46
C THR A 57 7.30 -10.67 2.42
N ASN A 58 8.61 -10.39 2.28
CA ASN A 58 9.39 -10.93 1.16
C ASN A 58 8.61 -10.72 -0.17
N ASN A 59 8.49 -11.75 -1.01
CA ASN A 59 7.71 -11.69 -2.25
C ASN A 59 6.30 -12.34 -2.10
N GLY A 60 5.72 -12.35 -0.89
CA GLY A 60 4.46 -13.05 -0.61
C GLY A 60 3.17 -12.26 -0.90
N PHE A 61 3.23 -11.17 -1.65
CA PHE A 61 2.07 -10.39 -2.11
C PHE A 61 1.06 -10.03 -1.02
N TYR A 62 1.51 -9.90 0.23
CA TYR A 62 0.64 -9.54 1.37
C TYR A 62 -0.54 -10.50 1.56
N THR A 63 -0.38 -11.77 1.13
CA THR A 63 -1.39 -12.84 1.25
C THR A 63 -0.89 -13.94 2.20
N ASP A 64 -1.79 -14.79 2.63
CA ASP A 64 -1.42 -16.06 3.25
C ASP A 64 -1.10 -17.04 2.11
N THR A 65 0.19 -17.34 1.96
CA THR A 65 0.73 -18.04 0.79
C THR A 65 0.53 -19.55 0.89
N GLN A 66 0.43 -20.23 -0.25
CA GLN A 66 0.29 -21.68 -0.32
C GLN A 66 1.55 -22.42 0.18
N TYR A 67 2.72 -21.79 0.12
CA TYR A 67 3.96 -22.37 0.67
C TYR A 67 4.15 -22.15 2.18
N GLY A 68 3.13 -21.63 2.88
CA GLY A 68 3.02 -21.69 4.34
C GLY A 68 3.38 -20.42 5.11
N TYR A 69 3.66 -19.28 4.45
CA TYR A 69 3.84 -18.00 5.14
C TYR A 69 2.54 -17.20 5.16
N ASN A 70 2.04 -16.88 6.34
CA ASN A 70 0.77 -16.19 6.55
C ASN A 70 0.98 -14.66 6.62
N TYR A 71 1.39 -14.05 5.52
CA TYR A 71 1.72 -12.61 5.50
C TYR A 71 0.49 -11.72 5.67
N TYR A 72 -0.66 -12.11 5.10
CA TYR A 72 -1.90 -11.36 5.31
C TYR A 72 -2.27 -11.35 6.79
N THR A 73 -2.35 -12.51 7.43
CA THR A 73 -2.64 -12.65 8.86
C THR A 73 -1.64 -11.85 9.70
N ALA A 74 -0.35 -11.97 9.40
CA ALA A 74 0.69 -11.24 10.13
C ALA A 74 0.53 -9.71 10.04
N ILE A 75 0.20 -9.16 8.86
CA ILE A 75 0.08 -7.71 8.67
C ILE A 75 -1.29 -7.18 9.09
N ALA A 76 -2.36 -7.92 8.78
CA ALA A 76 -3.73 -7.48 9.03
C ALA A 76 -4.16 -7.63 10.50
N GLU A 77 -3.68 -8.67 11.18
CA GLU A 77 -4.16 -9.07 12.50
C GLU A 77 -3.08 -8.90 13.59
N GLU A 78 -1.92 -9.55 13.44
CA GLU A 78 -0.90 -9.61 14.49
C GLU A 78 -0.11 -8.30 14.64
N LEU A 79 0.26 -7.66 13.51
CA LEU A 79 1.09 -6.47 13.52
C LEU A 79 0.42 -5.28 14.24
N PRO A 80 -0.87 -4.95 14.02
CA PRO A 80 -1.51 -3.83 14.72
C PRO A 80 -1.60 -4.05 16.24
N GLU A 81 -1.82 -5.28 16.68
CA GLU A 81 -1.82 -5.61 18.12
C GLU A 81 -0.41 -5.44 18.69
N THR A 82 0.60 -5.94 18.00
CA THR A 82 2.01 -5.79 18.40
C THR A 82 2.41 -4.32 18.49
N LEU A 83 2.11 -3.53 17.45
CA LEU A 83 2.40 -2.09 17.41
C LEU A 83 1.73 -1.33 18.57
N SER A 84 0.50 -1.68 18.91
CA SER A 84 -0.21 -1.01 20.00
C SER A 84 0.44 -1.20 21.38
N ARG A 85 1.23 -2.27 21.54
CA ARG A 85 2.00 -2.53 22.77
C ARG A 85 3.32 -1.76 22.78
N PHE A 86 3.99 -1.65 21.62
CA PHE A 86 5.27 -0.93 21.52
C PHE A 86 5.10 0.58 21.39
N PHE A 87 4.02 1.03 20.75
CA PHE A 87 3.71 2.43 20.50
C PHE A 87 2.32 2.78 21.05
N PRO A 88 2.16 2.90 22.38
CA PRO A 88 0.85 3.13 23.01
C PRO A 88 0.21 4.46 22.58
N ASN A 89 1.00 5.39 22.08
CA ASN A 89 0.55 6.71 21.61
C ASN A 89 0.03 6.67 20.15
N MET A 90 0.23 5.56 19.44
CA MET A 90 -0.28 5.37 18.09
C MET A 90 -1.82 5.32 18.11
N THR A 91 -2.43 5.92 17.10
CA THR A 91 -3.90 5.93 16.97
C THR A 91 -4.47 4.51 16.85
N LYS A 92 -5.70 4.35 17.34
CA LYS A 92 -6.56 3.17 17.09
C LYS A 92 -7.77 3.53 16.21
N LYS A 93 -7.84 4.78 15.75
CA LYS A 93 -8.97 5.29 14.99
C LYS A 93 -8.73 5.07 13.49
N ARG A 94 -9.75 4.60 12.81
CA ARG A 94 -9.72 4.38 11.36
C ARG A 94 -9.37 5.64 10.60
N GLU A 95 -9.98 6.77 10.96
CA GLU A 95 -9.81 8.07 10.29
C GLU A 95 -8.38 8.61 10.33
N LYS A 96 -7.55 8.08 11.21
CA LYS A 96 -6.12 8.41 11.35
C LYS A 96 -5.19 7.25 10.97
N THR A 97 -5.73 6.20 10.35
CA THR A 97 -4.98 5.01 9.93
C THR A 97 -4.98 4.92 8.41
N PHE A 98 -3.78 4.92 7.82
CA PHE A 98 -3.56 4.98 6.39
C PHE A 98 -2.67 3.84 5.91
N ILE A 99 -2.75 3.52 4.61
CA ILE A 99 -1.89 2.53 3.99
C ILE A 99 -1.50 2.97 2.58
N ALA A 100 -0.26 2.74 2.20
CA ALA A 100 0.23 3.01 0.85
C ALA A 100 1.27 1.98 0.44
N GLY A 101 1.48 1.80 -0.86
CA GLY A 101 2.54 0.92 -1.32
C GLY A 101 2.78 1.02 -2.81
N LEU A 102 3.92 0.48 -3.25
CA LEU A 102 4.30 0.44 -4.66
C LEU A 102 4.28 -0.98 -5.21
N SER A 103 3.93 -1.17 -6.49
CA SER A 103 4.02 -2.45 -7.19
C SER A 103 3.26 -3.57 -6.42
N MET A 104 3.93 -4.65 -6.01
CA MET A 104 3.38 -5.66 -5.10
C MET A 104 2.76 -5.02 -3.83
N GLY A 105 3.39 -3.98 -3.26
CA GLY A 105 2.86 -3.25 -2.10
C GLY A 105 1.64 -2.38 -2.44
N GLY A 106 1.52 -1.93 -3.69
CA GLY A 106 0.34 -1.25 -4.19
C GLY A 106 -0.88 -2.19 -4.21
N TYR A 107 -0.70 -3.41 -4.69
CA TYR A 107 -1.71 -4.46 -4.56
C TYR A 107 -2.04 -4.75 -3.09
N GLY A 108 -1.01 -4.97 -2.26
CA GLY A 108 -1.18 -5.24 -0.84
C GLY A 108 -1.94 -4.15 -0.10
N SER A 109 -1.69 -2.87 -0.40
CA SER A 109 -2.38 -1.75 0.22
C SER A 109 -3.88 -1.75 -0.11
N MET A 110 -4.24 -2.00 -1.36
CA MET A 110 -5.64 -2.11 -1.79
C MET A 110 -6.31 -3.33 -1.16
N LEU A 111 -5.68 -4.51 -1.22
CA LEU A 111 -6.24 -5.74 -0.65
C LEU A 111 -6.50 -5.62 0.85
N LEU A 112 -5.52 -5.12 1.61
CA LEU A 112 -5.63 -4.93 3.06
C LEU A 112 -6.71 -3.90 3.40
N ALA A 113 -6.78 -2.79 2.67
CA ALA A 113 -7.78 -1.76 2.88
C ALA A 113 -9.20 -2.29 2.67
N LEU A 114 -9.43 -3.02 1.56
CA LEU A 114 -10.73 -3.58 1.22
C LEU A 114 -11.16 -4.72 2.16
N LYS A 115 -10.23 -5.56 2.60
CA LYS A 115 -10.56 -6.71 3.46
C LYS A 115 -10.75 -6.35 4.93
N THR A 116 -10.00 -5.36 5.44
CA THR A 116 -9.99 -5.08 6.89
C THR A 116 -10.86 -3.92 7.31
N ASN A 117 -11.20 -3.01 6.40
CA ASN A 117 -11.89 -1.75 6.68
C ASN A 117 -11.23 -0.90 7.78
N ARG A 118 -9.94 -1.12 8.02
CA ARG A 118 -9.15 -0.46 9.07
C ARG A 118 -8.65 0.92 8.65
N PHE A 119 -8.52 1.14 7.35
CA PHE A 119 -7.88 2.31 6.77
C PHE A 119 -8.91 3.29 6.23
N SER A 120 -8.72 4.58 6.52
CA SER A 120 -9.55 5.64 5.93
C SER A 120 -9.10 6.02 4.53
N HIS A 121 -7.79 5.92 4.26
CA HIS A 121 -7.18 6.22 2.97
C HIS A 121 -6.19 5.11 2.61
N ALA A 122 -6.19 4.71 1.35
CA ALA A 122 -5.26 3.72 0.81
C ALA A 122 -4.68 4.23 -0.51
N ALA A 123 -3.36 4.06 -0.72
CA ALA A 123 -2.72 4.46 -1.97
C ALA A 123 -1.97 3.30 -2.63
N SER A 124 -2.01 3.29 -3.96
CA SER A 124 -1.26 2.38 -4.81
C SER A 124 -0.44 3.17 -5.84
N PHE A 125 0.87 2.95 -5.86
CA PHE A 125 1.78 3.53 -6.83
C PHE A 125 2.25 2.43 -7.78
N SER A 126 1.83 2.48 -9.04
CA SER A 126 2.11 1.42 -10.03
C SER A 126 1.80 0.02 -9.48
N GLY A 127 0.63 -0.17 -8.88
CA GLY A 127 0.27 -1.43 -8.22
C GLY A 127 0.08 -2.58 -9.19
N ALA A 128 0.48 -3.79 -8.81
CA ALA A 128 0.14 -5.03 -9.50
C ALA A 128 -1.29 -5.44 -9.13
N LEU A 129 -2.27 -4.62 -9.57
CA LEU A 129 -3.65 -4.66 -9.06
C LEU A 129 -4.46 -5.81 -9.61
N SER A 130 -4.18 -6.23 -10.85
CA SER A 130 -4.90 -7.31 -11.54
C SER A 130 -3.91 -8.27 -12.20
N PHE A 131 -4.22 -9.56 -12.13
CA PHE A 131 -3.50 -10.61 -12.83
C PHE A 131 -4.47 -11.34 -13.73
N HIS A 132 -4.30 -11.24 -15.02
CA HIS A 132 -5.03 -12.09 -15.96
C HIS A 132 -4.36 -13.47 -16.01
N ASP A 133 -5.11 -14.50 -16.38
CA ASP A 133 -4.64 -15.90 -16.39
C ASP A 133 -3.30 -16.07 -17.15
N ARG A 134 -3.10 -15.29 -18.22
CA ARG A 134 -1.85 -15.29 -18.99
C ARG A 134 -0.65 -14.74 -18.22
N ASP A 135 -0.87 -13.83 -17.28
CA ASP A 135 0.21 -13.20 -16.51
C ASP A 135 0.79 -14.15 -15.47
N LEU A 136 -0.03 -15.07 -14.94
CA LEU A 136 0.40 -16.07 -13.99
C LEU A 136 1.08 -17.28 -14.66
N GLU A 137 0.71 -17.60 -15.92
CA GLU A 137 1.25 -18.73 -16.65
C GLU A 137 2.48 -18.40 -17.48
N ASN A 138 2.53 -17.19 -18.06
CA ASN A 138 3.53 -16.75 -19.02
C ASN A 138 4.22 -15.44 -18.64
N ASN A 139 4.37 -15.18 -17.35
CA ASN A 139 5.01 -13.99 -16.86
C ASN A 139 6.54 -14.12 -17.01
N ASP A 140 7.17 -13.24 -17.76
CA ASP A 140 8.63 -13.18 -17.93
C ASP A 140 9.37 -12.83 -16.62
N LEU A 141 8.65 -12.36 -15.60
CA LEU A 141 9.24 -11.95 -14.32
C LEU A 141 9.53 -13.14 -13.40
N GLU A 142 8.66 -14.15 -13.38
CA GLU A 142 8.78 -15.30 -12.47
C GLU A 142 8.21 -16.58 -13.10
N GLN A 143 8.70 -17.72 -12.63
CA GLN A 143 8.20 -19.02 -13.07
C GLN A 143 6.77 -19.28 -12.58
N PRO A 144 5.93 -20.04 -13.31
CA PRO A 144 4.58 -20.39 -12.88
C PRO A 144 4.50 -21.01 -11.48
N SER A 145 5.52 -21.80 -11.08
CA SER A 145 5.61 -22.39 -9.74
C SER A 145 5.72 -21.34 -8.62
N PHE A 146 6.29 -20.18 -8.89
CA PHE A 146 6.35 -19.07 -7.94
C PHE A 146 4.94 -18.55 -7.64
N TRP A 147 4.15 -18.28 -8.67
CA TRP A 147 2.78 -17.79 -8.54
C TRP A 147 1.87 -18.80 -7.85
N LYS A 148 1.99 -20.09 -8.21
CA LYS A 148 1.28 -21.19 -7.52
C LYS A 148 1.67 -21.31 -6.05
N GLY A 149 2.91 -21.04 -5.71
CA GLY A 149 3.38 -21.02 -4.32
C GLY A 149 2.74 -19.88 -3.50
N ILE A 150 2.39 -18.78 -4.13
CA ILE A 150 1.74 -17.64 -3.48
C ILE A 150 0.22 -17.82 -3.45
N PHE A 151 -0.40 -17.97 -4.62
CA PHE A 151 -1.84 -17.88 -4.80
C PHE A 151 -2.53 -19.26 -4.95
N GLY A 152 -1.77 -20.34 -5.11
CA GLY A 152 -2.33 -21.65 -5.45
C GLY A 152 -2.70 -21.76 -6.91
N GLU A 153 -3.55 -22.75 -7.22
CA GLU A 153 -4.14 -22.87 -8.55
C GLU A 153 -5.31 -21.88 -8.66
N ILE A 154 -5.23 -20.99 -9.64
CA ILE A 154 -6.27 -20.00 -9.93
C ILE A 154 -6.80 -20.27 -11.32
N GLU A 155 -8.10 -20.58 -11.41
CA GLU A 155 -8.80 -20.79 -12.70
C GLU A 155 -9.25 -19.45 -13.30
N ASP A 156 -9.66 -18.51 -12.45
CA ASP A 156 -10.12 -17.17 -12.84
C ASP A 156 -9.73 -16.18 -11.74
N TRP A 157 -8.86 -15.22 -12.09
CA TRP A 157 -8.39 -14.22 -11.15
C TRP A 157 -9.52 -13.38 -10.56
N THR A 158 -10.48 -12.95 -11.39
CA THR A 158 -11.54 -12.00 -10.98
C THR A 158 -12.46 -12.56 -9.90
N THR A 159 -12.59 -13.87 -9.82
CA THR A 159 -13.38 -14.58 -8.81
C THR A 159 -12.55 -15.16 -7.68
N SER A 160 -11.24 -15.11 -7.79
CA SER A 160 -10.32 -15.63 -6.78
C SER A 160 -10.43 -14.87 -5.46
N PRO A 161 -10.04 -15.48 -4.32
CA PRO A 161 -10.02 -14.79 -3.02
C PRO A 161 -8.94 -13.70 -2.94
N TYR A 162 -8.11 -13.58 -3.95
CA TYR A 162 -7.00 -12.64 -4.05
C TYR A 162 -7.34 -11.43 -4.91
N SER A 163 -8.40 -11.45 -5.71
CA SER A 163 -8.79 -10.30 -6.53
C SER A 163 -9.36 -9.17 -5.67
N LEU A 164 -9.11 -7.94 -6.11
CA LEU A 164 -9.63 -6.75 -5.44
C LEU A 164 -11.15 -6.64 -5.58
N GLU A 165 -11.71 -7.12 -6.70
CA GLU A 165 -13.15 -7.17 -6.92
C GLU A 165 -13.85 -8.11 -5.92
N THR A 166 -13.25 -9.29 -5.66
CA THR A 166 -13.77 -10.21 -4.64
C THR A 166 -13.67 -9.60 -3.24
N ALA A 167 -12.54 -8.94 -2.94
CA ALA A 167 -12.37 -8.24 -1.67
C ALA A 167 -13.41 -7.12 -1.50
N ALA A 168 -13.62 -6.31 -2.55
CA ALA A 168 -14.60 -5.22 -2.56
C ALA A 168 -16.04 -5.71 -2.36
N LYS A 169 -16.42 -6.80 -3.03
CA LYS A 169 -17.78 -7.36 -2.96
C LYS A 169 -18.08 -8.02 -1.61
N LYS A 170 -17.09 -8.73 -1.03
CA LYS A 170 -17.33 -9.57 0.15
C LYS A 170 -17.07 -8.88 1.48
N PHE A 171 -16.10 -7.97 1.54
CA PHE A 171 -15.58 -7.47 2.81
C PHE A 171 -15.64 -5.95 2.96
N SER A 172 -15.53 -5.18 1.86
CA SER A 172 -15.42 -3.74 1.93
C SER A 172 -16.73 -3.06 2.35
N ASP A 173 -16.63 -2.13 3.31
CA ASP A 173 -17.71 -1.19 3.66
C ASP A 173 -17.77 0.02 2.70
N LYS A 174 -16.90 0.07 1.70
CA LYS A 174 -16.77 1.11 0.65
C LYS A 174 -16.55 2.53 1.15
N LYS A 175 -16.00 2.69 2.36
CA LYS A 175 -15.73 3.99 2.97
C LYS A 175 -14.27 4.42 2.89
N THR A 176 -13.37 3.51 2.49
CA THR A 176 -11.95 3.83 2.29
C THR A 176 -11.81 4.64 1.00
N LYS A 177 -11.13 5.78 1.08
CA LYS A 177 -10.75 6.54 -0.10
C LYS A 177 -9.53 5.89 -0.74
N LEU A 178 -9.66 5.47 -1.98
CA LEU A 178 -8.61 4.81 -2.74
C LEU A 178 -7.95 5.81 -3.66
N TRP A 179 -6.63 5.98 -3.52
CA TRP A 179 -5.82 6.81 -4.39
C TRP A 179 -4.88 5.92 -5.20
N ILE A 180 -4.98 5.96 -6.52
CA ILE A 180 -4.22 5.11 -7.43
C ILE A 180 -3.48 5.99 -8.42
N TRP A 181 -2.19 5.73 -8.60
CA TRP A 181 -1.38 6.34 -9.64
C TRP A 181 -0.59 5.27 -10.39
N CYS A 182 -0.48 5.42 -11.72
CA CYS A 182 0.41 4.62 -12.54
C CYS A 182 1.07 5.47 -13.64
N GLY A 183 2.34 5.25 -13.90
CA GLY A 183 3.07 5.90 -14.99
C GLY A 183 2.59 5.41 -16.34
N GLU A 184 2.44 6.31 -17.33
CA GLU A 184 1.95 5.97 -18.68
C GLU A 184 2.90 5.04 -19.46
N GLN A 185 4.19 4.97 -19.09
CA GLN A 185 5.19 4.07 -19.67
C GLN A 185 5.53 2.90 -18.74
N ASP A 186 4.72 2.70 -17.68
CA ASP A 186 4.82 1.55 -16.78
C ASP A 186 4.16 0.33 -17.41
N PHE A 187 4.80 -0.84 -17.29
CA PHE A 187 4.25 -2.10 -17.82
C PHE A 187 2.94 -2.53 -17.14
N LEU A 188 2.61 -1.96 -15.96
CA LEU A 188 1.36 -2.19 -15.24
C LEU A 188 0.27 -1.16 -15.58
N TYR A 189 0.52 -0.23 -16.51
CA TYR A 189 -0.42 0.85 -16.82
C TYR A 189 -1.79 0.34 -17.26
N GLU A 190 -1.83 -0.60 -18.20
CA GLU A 190 -3.11 -1.16 -18.70
C GLU A 190 -3.84 -1.97 -17.62
N ALA A 191 -3.11 -2.72 -16.78
CA ALA A 191 -3.69 -3.45 -15.66
C ALA A 191 -4.31 -2.50 -14.63
N ASN A 192 -3.67 -1.35 -14.34
CA ASN A 192 -4.23 -0.32 -13.48
C ASN A 192 -5.48 0.33 -14.10
N ASN A 193 -5.44 0.67 -15.40
CA ASN A 193 -6.60 1.22 -16.13
C ASN A 193 -7.80 0.29 -16.10
N PHE A 194 -7.56 -1.01 -16.20
CA PHE A 194 -8.61 -2.03 -16.11
C PHE A 194 -9.20 -2.09 -14.71
N GLU A 195 -8.34 -2.31 -13.71
CA GLU A 195 -8.78 -2.52 -12.34
C GLU A 195 -9.52 -1.31 -11.75
N VAL A 196 -9.04 -0.10 -12.03
CA VAL A 196 -9.73 1.13 -11.60
C VAL A 196 -11.19 1.15 -12.06
N LYS A 197 -11.43 0.83 -13.32
CA LYS A 197 -12.80 0.79 -13.87
C LYS A 197 -13.69 -0.25 -13.18
N GLU A 198 -13.12 -1.40 -12.82
CA GLU A 198 -13.87 -2.43 -12.09
C GLU A 198 -14.18 -1.99 -10.65
N LEU A 199 -13.23 -1.36 -9.96
CA LEU A 199 -13.46 -0.83 -8.61
C LEU A 199 -14.50 0.30 -8.59
N GLU A 200 -14.48 1.20 -9.59
CA GLU A 200 -15.48 2.27 -9.77
C GLU A 200 -16.88 1.68 -10.02
N LYS A 201 -17.01 0.66 -10.87
CA LYS A 201 -18.29 -0.04 -11.11
C LYS A 201 -18.86 -0.68 -9.83
N LEU A 202 -18.00 -1.06 -8.90
CA LEU A 202 -18.39 -1.58 -7.60
C LEU A 202 -18.79 -0.48 -6.60
N GLY A 203 -18.70 0.79 -6.99
CA GLY A 203 -19.09 1.94 -6.18
C GLY A 203 -18.09 2.30 -5.08
N LEU A 204 -16.81 2.04 -5.30
CA LEU A 204 -15.73 2.48 -4.44
C LEU A 204 -15.36 3.94 -4.73
N ASP A 205 -14.88 4.66 -3.72
CA ASP A 205 -14.37 6.03 -3.84
C ASP A 205 -12.91 5.98 -4.34
N VAL A 206 -12.73 6.03 -5.67
CA VAL A 206 -11.43 5.93 -6.33
C VAL A 206 -11.04 7.26 -6.94
N THR A 207 -9.87 7.76 -6.55
CA THR A 207 -9.16 8.84 -7.26
C THR A 207 -8.05 8.19 -8.07
N TYR A 208 -8.17 8.22 -9.39
CA TYR A 208 -7.13 7.71 -10.29
C TYR A 208 -6.43 8.83 -11.01
N THR A 209 -5.10 8.82 -10.97
CA THR A 209 -4.24 9.75 -11.69
C THR A 209 -3.15 9.01 -12.44
N HIS A 210 -2.68 9.56 -13.56
CA HIS A 210 -1.55 9.06 -14.33
C HIS A 210 -0.76 10.23 -14.89
N SER A 211 0.48 10.00 -15.20
CA SER A 211 1.37 10.98 -15.81
C SER A 211 2.50 10.26 -16.55
N PRO A 212 3.27 10.93 -17.41
CA PRO A 212 4.49 10.35 -17.94
C PRO A 212 5.38 9.81 -16.80
N GLY A 213 5.74 8.53 -16.88
CA GLY A 213 6.48 7.85 -15.82
C GLY A 213 6.64 6.36 -16.07
N LYS A 214 7.60 5.77 -15.41
CA LYS A 214 7.97 4.35 -15.51
C LYS A 214 7.86 3.68 -14.15
N HIS A 215 8.11 2.37 -14.09
CA HIS A 215 8.15 1.57 -12.86
C HIS A 215 9.42 1.85 -12.05
N GLU A 216 9.54 3.06 -11.49
CA GLU A 216 10.76 3.54 -10.85
C GLU A 216 10.50 4.37 -9.60
N TRP A 217 11.46 4.32 -8.65
CA TRP A 217 11.41 4.97 -7.34
C TRP A 217 11.23 6.49 -7.40
N PHE A 218 11.80 7.16 -8.41
CA PHE A 218 11.67 8.61 -8.59
C PHE A 218 10.20 9.04 -8.66
N TYR A 219 9.36 8.29 -9.38
CA TYR A 219 7.94 8.59 -9.49
C TYR A 219 7.19 8.24 -8.21
N TRP A 220 7.49 7.11 -7.59
CA TRP A 220 6.81 6.68 -6.36
C TRP A 220 7.09 7.59 -5.16
N GLU A 221 8.30 8.17 -5.03
CA GLU A 221 8.59 9.19 -4.03
C GLU A 221 7.70 10.43 -4.22
N ARG A 222 7.61 10.93 -5.45
CA ARG A 222 6.76 12.08 -5.78
C ARG A 222 5.29 11.80 -5.48
N GLU A 223 4.80 10.63 -5.85
CA GLU A 223 3.40 10.27 -5.65
C GLU A 223 3.07 9.98 -4.19
N LEU A 224 4.04 9.54 -3.40
CA LEU A 224 3.89 9.50 -1.94
C LEU A 224 3.67 10.91 -1.37
N GLU A 225 4.44 11.90 -1.81
CA GLU A 225 4.26 13.30 -1.40
C GLU A 225 2.84 13.81 -1.76
N HIS A 226 2.36 13.54 -2.99
CA HIS A 226 1.01 13.89 -3.41
C HIS A 226 -0.06 13.22 -2.54
N PHE A 227 0.10 11.92 -2.27
CA PHE A 227 -0.82 11.20 -1.40
C PHE A 227 -0.85 11.77 0.02
N LEU A 228 0.31 12.07 0.62
CA LEU A 228 0.41 12.66 1.95
C LEU A 228 -0.38 13.98 2.07
N GLN A 229 -0.43 14.80 1.00
CA GLN A 229 -1.23 16.03 0.96
C GLN A 229 -2.75 15.79 0.99
N THR A 230 -3.20 14.58 0.64
CA THR A 230 -4.63 14.22 0.67
C THR A 230 -5.08 13.71 2.04
N LEU A 231 -4.14 13.37 2.91
CA LEU A 231 -4.44 12.81 4.23
C LEU A 231 -4.93 13.89 5.20
N PRO A 232 -5.80 13.55 6.14
CA PRO A 232 -6.26 14.46 7.20
C PRO A 232 -5.19 14.59 8.31
N ILE A 233 -4.00 15.02 7.94
CA ILE A 233 -2.86 15.28 8.82
C ILE A 233 -2.25 16.64 8.47
N ASP A 234 -1.51 17.20 9.41
CA ASP A 234 -0.74 18.41 9.15
C ASP A 234 0.56 18.03 8.44
N PHE A 235 0.52 18.09 7.11
CA PHE A 235 1.65 17.78 6.23
C PHE A 235 1.94 18.96 5.31
N GLU A 236 3.14 19.50 5.42
CA GLU A 236 3.64 20.55 4.53
C GLU A 236 4.67 19.97 3.57
N LEU A 237 4.42 20.19 2.26
CA LEU A 237 5.38 19.85 1.23
C LEU A 237 6.61 20.77 1.37
N GLU A 238 7.78 20.17 1.49
CA GLU A 238 9.03 20.96 1.54
C GLU A 238 9.25 21.70 0.23
N GLU A 239 9.41 23.03 0.30
CA GLU A 239 9.82 23.82 -0.86
C GLU A 239 11.24 23.40 -1.30
N ARG A 240 11.31 22.74 -2.44
CA ARG A 240 12.59 22.41 -3.08
C ARG A 240 13.05 23.64 -3.85
N LEU A 241 14.23 24.13 -3.54
CA LEU A 241 14.89 25.14 -4.37
C LEU A 241 14.95 24.61 -5.82
N LYS A 242 14.40 25.39 -6.74
CA LYS A 242 14.37 25.09 -8.17
C LYS A 242 15.76 25.19 -8.78
#